data_77c1cc79ddb538d93f2ee5f9d4de1364
#
_entry.id   77c1cc79ddb538d93f2ee5f9d4de1364
#
_cell.length_a   1.000
_cell.length_b   1.000
_cell.length_c   1.000
_cell.angle_alpha   90.00
_cell.angle_beta   90.00
_cell.angle_gamma   90.00
#
_symmetry.space_group_name_H-M   'P 1'
#
loop_
_entity.id
_entity.type
_entity.pdbx_description
1 polymer ?
#
loop_
_entity_poly.entity_id
_entity_poly.type
_entity_poly.pdbx_seq_one_letter_code
_entity_poly.pdbx_strand_id
1 'polypeptide(L)'
;MTVKVIVTDMDGTFLNDAKQYDRPRFLAQFAQLRQEGIEFVVASGNQYYQLISFFPEIREQISFVAENGALVYEHGKQLFHGELTRHESQVVIGELLKDPQLNFVACGLQSAYVSDRAPDAFVELMSKHYHRLQRVSDYHAIDDTLFKFSLNLPDSEIPQLIDKLHVSLDGIMKPVTSGFGFVDLIIPGLHKANGISRLLKRWDLSPQQCVAIGDSGNDAEMLKLVKYAFAMGNAADSIKAIAGYATDDNNHDGALNVIQAVLDNTPPFNA
;
A
#
# COMPACT_ATOMS: atom_id res chain seq x y z
N MET A 1 23.36 15.36 1.16
CA MET A 1 22.34 15.36 0.07
C MET A 1 20.99 15.53 0.75
N THR A 2 20.20 16.51 0.38
CA THR A 2 18.97 16.89 1.08
C THR A 2 17.82 15.94 0.73
N VAL A 3 17.05 15.51 1.72
CA VAL A 3 15.80 14.75 1.51
C VAL A 3 14.82 15.60 0.70
N LYS A 4 14.14 15.00 -0.26
CA LYS A 4 13.15 15.64 -1.13
C LYS A 4 11.81 14.90 -1.17
N VAL A 5 11.79 13.63 -0.73
CA VAL A 5 10.58 12.81 -0.70
C VAL A 5 10.54 12.00 0.60
N ILE A 6 9.40 11.98 1.25
CA ILE A 6 9.09 11.05 2.33
C ILE A 6 7.93 10.17 1.89
N VAL A 7 8.12 8.86 1.95
CA VAL A 7 7.12 7.84 1.65
C VAL A 7 6.80 7.08 2.91
N THR A 8 5.54 6.91 3.23
CA THR A 8 5.09 6.10 4.36
C THR A 8 4.06 5.06 3.93
N ASP A 9 4.15 3.87 4.52
CA ASP A 9 3.00 2.97 4.57
C ASP A 9 1.95 3.49 5.56
N MET A 10 0.76 2.87 5.59
CA MET A 10 -0.35 3.30 6.43
C MET A 10 -0.58 2.38 7.62
N ASP A 11 -1.04 1.15 7.37
CA ASP A 11 -1.46 0.23 8.43
C ASP A 11 -0.24 -0.37 9.13
N GLY A 12 -0.13 -0.20 10.45
CA GLY A 12 1.05 -0.62 11.21
C GLY A 12 2.25 0.31 11.07
N THR A 13 2.14 1.41 10.32
CA THR A 13 3.21 2.40 10.10
C THR A 13 2.74 3.81 10.47
N PHE A 14 1.94 4.46 9.63
CA PHE A 14 1.46 5.82 9.86
C PHE A 14 0.25 5.85 10.81
N LEU A 15 -0.57 4.80 10.77
CA LEU A 15 -1.74 4.63 11.63
C LEU A 15 -1.40 3.75 12.85
N ASN A 16 -1.83 4.18 14.02
CA ASN A 16 -1.83 3.36 15.23
C ASN A 16 -2.88 2.24 15.15
N ASP A 17 -2.93 1.37 16.16
CA ASP A 17 -3.86 0.23 16.20
C ASP A 17 -5.35 0.65 16.21
N ALA A 18 -5.64 1.88 16.66
CA ALA A 18 -6.97 2.48 16.58
C ALA A 18 -7.30 3.09 15.20
N LYS A 19 -6.43 2.89 14.20
CA LYS A 19 -6.53 3.46 12.84
C LYS A 19 -6.58 4.99 12.84
N GLN A 20 -5.80 5.60 13.72
CA GLN A 20 -5.67 7.04 13.89
C GLN A 20 -4.20 7.44 13.87
N TYR A 21 -3.93 8.74 13.74
CA TYR A 21 -2.60 9.35 13.88
C TYR A 21 -2.73 10.71 14.56
N ASP A 22 -1.65 11.26 15.09
CA ASP A 22 -1.63 12.63 15.64
C ASP A 22 -1.75 13.64 14.47
N ARG A 23 -3.01 13.91 14.11
CA ARG A 23 -3.35 14.79 12.98
C ARG A 23 -2.87 16.22 13.16
N PRO A 24 -3.05 16.89 14.34
CA PRO A 24 -2.49 18.23 14.55
C PRO A 24 -0.99 18.29 14.35
N ARG A 25 -0.24 17.33 14.89
CA ARG A 25 1.21 17.22 14.74
C ARG A 25 1.58 17.04 13.26
N PHE A 26 0.95 16.08 12.60
CA PHE A 26 1.24 15.82 11.19
C PHE A 26 0.95 17.04 10.29
N LEU A 27 -0.18 17.73 10.47
CA LEU A 27 -0.50 18.91 9.66
C LEU A 27 0.53 20.04 9.86
N ALA A 28 1.04 20.23 11.08
CA ALA A 28 2.12 21.17 11.34
C ALA A 28 3.43 20.75 10.64
N GLN A 29 3.79 19.48 10.72
CA GLN A 29 4.94 18.91 10.00
C GLN A 29 4.78 19.03 8.48
N PHE A 30 3.61 18.71 7.95
CA PHE A 30 3.32 18.82 6.52
C PHE A 30 3.46 20.26 5.99
N ALA A 31 3.01 21.24 6.76
CA ALA A 31 3.20 22.64 6.41
C ALA A 31 4.70 23.01 6.28
N GLN A 32 5.56 22.47 7.16
CA GLN A 32 7.01 22.67 7.08
C GLN A 32 7.62 21.91 5.88
N LEU A 33 7.21 20.64 5.65
CA LEU A 33 7.67 19.88 4.46
C LEU A 33 7.39 20.66 3.18
N ARG A 34 6.19 21.25 3.06
CA ARG A 34 5.83 22.08 1.90
C ARG A 34 6.72 23.31 1.74
N GLN A 35 7.08 23.99 2.83
CA GLN A 35 7.98 25.15 2.81
C GLN A 35 9.39 24.77 2.34
N GLU A 36 9.86 23.56 2.69
CA GLU A 36 11.16 23.03 2.31
C GLU A 36 11.18 22.36 0.93
N GLY A 37 10.02 22.26 0.27
CA GLY A 37 9.87 21.60 -1.02
C GLY A 37 10.12 20.10 -0.92
N ILE A 38 9.64 19.46 0.15
CA ILE A 38 9.69 18.02 0.38
C ILE A 38 8.31 17.43 0.08
N GLU A 39 8.26 16.50 -0.86
CA GLU A 39 7.03 15.78 -1.23
C GLU A 39 6.69 14.70 -0.19
N PHE A 40 5.39 14.56 0.09
CA PHE A 40 4.88 13.50 0.96
C PHE A 40 4.04 12.51 0.14
N VAL A 41 4.36 11.23 0.27
CA VAL A 41 3.73 10.14 -0.48
C VAL A 41 3.21 9.09 0.50
N VAL A 42 1.97 8.68 0.31
CA VAL A 42 1.36 7.53 0.97
C VAL A 42 1.45 6.32 0.04
N ALA A 43 2.07 5.22 0.48
CA ALA A 43 2.21 3.99 -0.29
C ALA A 43 1.58 2.81 0.45
N SER A 44 0.43 2.31 0.00
CA SER A 44 -0.36 1.30 0.70
C SER A 44 -0.97 0.25 -0.23
N GLY A 45 -1.29 -0.93 0.32
CA GLY A 45 -2.13 -1.93 -0.34
C GLY A 45 -3.61 -1.55 -0.40
N ASN A 46 -4.02 -0.54 0.35
CA ASN A 46 -5.41 -0.13 0.48
C ASN A 46 -5.93 0.65 -0.74
N GLN A 47 -7.26 0.67 -0.85
CA GLN A 47 -7.94 1.39 -1.93
C GLN A 47 -7.68 2.91 -1.84
N TYR A 48 -7.45 3.56 -2.97
CA TYR A 48 -7.24 5.01 -3.06
C TYR A 48 -8.33 5.81 -2.33
N TYR A 49 -9.60 5.43 -2.50
CA TYR A 49 -10.73 6.13 -1.87
C TYR A 49 -10.74 6.02 -0.34
N GLN A 50 -10.20 4.93 0.20
CA GLN A 50 -10.00 4.80 1.64
C GLN A 50 -8.81 5.66 2.10
N LEU A 51 -7.69 5.65 1.36
CA LEU A 51 -6.49 6.42 1.73
C LEU A 51 -6.76 7.93 1.78
N ILE A 52 -7.45 8.50 0.80
CA ILE A 52 -7.75 9.94 0.79
C ILE A 52 -8.66 10.37 1.93
N SER A 53 -9.43 9.45 2.54
CA SER A 53 -10.31 9.76 3.67
C SER A 53 -9.55 10.09 4.96
N PHE A 54 -8.29 9.64 5.08
CA PHE A 54 -7.44 10.00 6.21
C PHE A 54 -6.88 11.43 6.12
N PHE A 55 -6.87 12.04 4.93
CA PHE A 55 -6.21 13.32 4.66
C PHE A 55 -7.15 14.35 4.00
N PRO A 56 -8.38 14.57 4.54
CA PRO A 56 -9.40 15.36 3.85
C PRO A 56 -8.97 16.82 3.53
N GLU A 57 -8.08 17.43 4.34
CA GLU A 57 -7.61 18.80 4.11
C GLU A 57 -6.51 18.90 3.06
N ILE A 58 -5.71 17.84 2.91
CA ILE A 58 -4.47 17.89 2.12
C ILE A 58 -4.40 16.82 1.02
N ARG A 59 -5.46 16.02 0.81
CA ARG A 59 -5.49 14.91 -0.15
C ARG A 59 -5.11 15.32 -1.59
N GLU A 60 -5.33 16.56 -1.95
CA GLU A 60 -4.97 17.10 -3.26
C GLU A 60 -3.58 17.77 -3.27
N GLN A 61 -2.86 17.72 -2.14
CA GLN A 61 -1.53 18.28 -1.98
C GLN A 61 -0.46 17.21 -1.75
N ILE A 62 -0.86 15.95 -1.54
CA ILE A 62 0.02 14.80 -1.35
C ILE A 62 -0.19 13.81 -2.50
N SER A 63 0.75 12.88 -2.66
CA SER A 63 0.69 11.84 -3.67
C SER A 63 0.40 10.48 -3.05
N PHE A 64 -0.20 9.58 -3.84
CA PHE A 64 -0.59 8.25 -3.38
C PHE A 64 -0.09 7.17 -4.34
N VAL A 65 0.51 6.14 -3.78
CA VAL A 65 0.82 4.87 -4.41
C VAL A 65 -0.11 3.85 -3.76
N ALA A 66 -1.32 3.75 -4.28
CA ALA A 66 -2.39 2.90 -3.75
C ALA A 66 -2.38 1.52 -4.40
N GLU A 67 -3.13 0.58 -3.82
CA GLU A 67 -3.34 -0.77 -4.35
C GLU A 67 -2.01 -1.50 -4.64
N ASN A 68 -1.04 -1.38 -3.71
CA ASN A 68 0.33 -1.90 -3.88
C ASN A 68 1.05 -1.40 -5.15
N GLY A 69 0.77 -0.18 -5.61
CA GLY A 69 1.41 0.42 -6.79
C GLY A 69 0.63 0.25 -8.08
N ALA A 70 -0.52 -0.43 -8.04
CA ALA A 70 -1.40 -0.52 -9.20
C ALA A 70 -2.11 0.81 -9.53
N LEU A 71 -2.26 1.70 -8.55
CA LEU A 71 -2.77 3.07 -8.78
C LEU A 71 -1.77 4.10 -8.25
N VAL A 72 -1.43 5.09 -9.08
CA VAL A 72 -0.58 6.21 -8.68
C VAL A 72 -1.30 7.52 -8.95
N TYR A 73 -1.41 8.33 -7.91
CA TYR A 73 -1.98 9.67 -7.96
C TYR A 73 -0.93 10.70 -7.52
N GLU A 74 -0.82 11.78 -8.28
CA GLU A 74 -0.01 12.95 -7.95
C GLU A 74 -0.93 14.13 -7.72
N HIS A 75 -0.95 14.65 -6.49
CA HIS A 75 -1.73 15.85 -6.14
C HIS A 75 -3.18 15.81 -6.67
N GLY A 76 -3.90 14.73 -6.38
CA GLY A 76 -5.29 14.52 -6.80
C GLY A 76 -5.49 14.08 -8.26
N LYS A 77 -4.42 14.01 -9.08
CA LYS A 77 -4.51 13.58 -10.48
C LYS A 77 -3.98 12.16 -10.66
N GLN A 78 -4.75 11.31 -11.31
CA GLN A 78 -4.30 9.96 -11.66
C GLN A 78 -3.14 10.03 -12.67
N LEU A 79 -2.00 9.47 -12.29
CA LEU A 79 -0.80 9.40 -13.12
C LEU A 79 -0.65 8.05 -13.82
N PHE A 80 -1.06 6.98 -13.15
CA PHE A 80 -0.90 5.62 -13.64
C PHE A 80 -1.96 4.69 -13.04
N HIS A 81 -2.35 3.67 -13.81
CA HIS A 81 -3.03 2.48 -13.32
C HIS A 81 -2.44 1.22 -13.97
N GLY A 82 -2.45 0.13 -13.21
CA GLY A 82 -2.21 -1.21 -13.72
C GLY A 82 -3.45 -1.77 -14.40
N GLU A 83 -3.26 -2.77 -15.24
CA GLU A 83 -4.35 -3.38 -15.99
C GLU A 83 -4.04 -4.87 -16.23
N LEU A 84 -5.00 -5.71 -15.90
CA LEU A 84 -5.07 -7.09 -16.38
C LEU A 84 -5.90 -7.10 -17.67
N THR A 85 -5.45 -7.85 -18.66
CA THR A 85 -6.30 -8.12 -19.81
C THR A 85 -7.55 -8.87 -19.36
N ARG A 86 -8.61 -8.80 -20.16
CA ARG A 86 -9.84 -9.55 -19.86
C ARG A 86 -9.57 -11.06 -19.69
N HIS A 87 -8.68 -11.62 -20.50
CA HIS A 87 -8.30 -13.02 -20.39
C HIS A 87 -7.61 -13.34 -19.07
N GLU A 88 -6.61 -12.53 -18.68
CA GLU A 88 -5.90 -12.72 -17.40
C GLU A 88 -6.85 -12.59 -16.21
N SER A 89 -7.74 -11.60 -16.20
CA SER A 89 -8.76 -11.44 -15.16
C SER A 89 -9.64 -12.68 -15.05
N GLN A 90 -10.08 -13.25 -16.18
CA GLN A 90 -10.90 -14.46 -16.21
C GLN A 90 -10.15 -15.68 -15.68
N VAL A 91 -8.85 -15.80 -15.98
CA VAL A 91 -7.99 -16.87 -15.45
C VAL A 91 -7.87 -16.77 -13.93
N VAL A 92 -7.58 -15.57 -13.41
CA VAL A 92 -7.45 -15.35 -11.95
C VAL A 92 -8.76 -15.63 -11.23
N ILE A 93 -9.88 -15.08 -11.72
CA ILE A 93 -11.21 -15.32 -11.14
C ILE A 93 -11.53 -16.82 -11.17
N GLY A 94 -11.30 -17.49 -12.30
CA GLY A 94 -11.52 -18.92 -12.42
C GLY A 94 -10.67 -19.76 -11.46
N GLU A 95 -9.42 -19.35 -11.19
CA GLU A 95 -8.57 -20.04 -10.21
C GLU A 95 -9.09 -19.87 -8.78
N LEU A 96 -9.44 -18.63 -8.39
CA LEU A 96 -9.92 -18.33 -7.05
C LEU A 96 -11.27 -19.00 -6.76
N LEU A 97 -12.15 -19.09 -7.76
CA LEU A 97 -13.47 -19.74 -7.64
C LEU A 97 -13.41 -21.28 -7.54
N LYS A 98 -12.24 -21.93 -7.79
CA LYS A 98 -12.08 -23.39 -7.56
C LYS A 98 -12.25 -23.76 -6.10
N ASP A 99 -12.00 -22.84 -5.18
CA ASP A 99 -12.22 -23.04 -3.75
C ASP A 99 -13.46 -22.24 -3.31
N PRO A 100 -14.59 -22.89 -3.08
CA PRO A 100 -15.84 -22.22 -2.71
C PRO A 100 -15.81 -21.60 -1.30
N GLN A 101 -14.81 -21.92 -0.49
CA GLN A 101 -14.63 -21.34 0.85
C GLN A 101 -13.78 -20.05 0.79
N LEU A 102 -13.07 -19.83 -0.30
CA LEU A 102 -12.19 -18.68 -0.47
C LEU A 102 -13.01 -17.45 -0.82
N ASN A 103 -13.03 -16.48 0.09
CA ASN A 103 -13.62 -15.16 -0.18
C ASN A 103 -12.54 -14.19 -0.65
N PHE A 104 -12.84 -13.43 -1.68
CA PHE A 104 -11.92 -12.44 -2.23
C PHE A 104 -12.63 -11.18 -2.73
N VAL A 105 -11.86 -10.12 -2.86
CA VAL A 105 -12.25 -8.86 -3.48
C VAL A 105 -11.49 -8.70 -4.79
N ALA A 106 -12.19 -8.45 -5.89
CA ALA A 106 -11.59 -8.03 -7.15
C ALA A 106 -11.50 -6.50 -7.17
N CYS A 107 -10.28 -5.96 -7.30
CA CYS A 107 -10.03 -4.53 -7.24
C CYS A 107 -9.94 -3.96 -8.65
N GLY A 108 -10.83 -3.01 -8.94
CA GLY A 108 -10.92 -2.33 -10.21
C GLY A 108 -10.75 -0.82 -10.09
N LEU A 109 -10.66 -0.18 -11.24
CA LEU A 109 -10.43 1.27 -11.35
C LEU A 109 -11.61 2.09 -10.82
N GLN A 110 -12.84 1.61 -11.03
CA GLN A 110 -14.06 2.29 -10.60
C GLN A 110 -14.48 1.87 -9.19
N SER A 111 -14.31 0.58 -8.84
CA SER A 111 -14.74 0.01 -7.57
C SER A 111 -13.94 -1.25 -7.23
N ALA A 112 -14.08 -1.69 -5.98
CA ALA A 112 -13.77 -3.05 -5.57
C ALA A 112 -15.07 -3.88 -5.60
N TYR A 113 -14.95 -5.19 -5.87
CA TYR A 113 -16.09 -6.08 -6.10
C TYR A 113 -15.97 -7.31 -5.23
N VAL A 114 -17.05 -7.66 -4.54
CA VAL A 114 -17.16 -8.85 -3.69
C VAL A 114 -18.39 -9.66 -4.08
N SER A 115 -18.34 -10.97 -3.95
CA SER A 115 -19.50 -11.83 -4.22
C SER A 115 -20.71 -11.43 -3.35
N ASP A 116 -21.90 -11.43 -3.92
CA ASP A 116 -23.16 -11.28 -3.18
C ASP A 116 -23.41 -12.44 -2.18
N ARG A 117 -22.70 -13.58 -2.38
CA ARG A 117 -22.72 -14.75 -1.50
C ARG A 117 -21.67 -14.70 -0.40
N ALA A 118 -20.77 -13.72 -0.42
CA ALA A 118 -19.74 -13.58 0.61
C ALA A 118 -20.39 -13.36 1.99
N PRO A 119 -19.84 -13.96 3.06
CA PRO A 119 -20.34 -13.77 4.42
C PRO A 119 -20.33 -12.28 4.80
N ASP A 120 -21.38 -11.84 5.52
CA ASP A 120 -21.48 -10.44 5.94
C ASP A 120 -20.27 -9.98 6.76
N ALA A 121 -19.71 -10.85 7.61
CA ALA A 121 -18.50 -10.56 8.37
C ALA A 121 -17.28 -10.26 7.48
N PHE A 122 -17.12 -10.98 6.36
CA PHE A 122 -16.07 -10.71 5.38
C PHE A 122 -16.30 -9.36 4.71
N VAL A 123 -17.52 -9.08 4.28
CA VAL A 123 -17.86 -7.80 3.62
C VAL A 123 -17.70 -6.63 4.59
N GLU A 124 -18.08 -6.79 5.85
CA GLU A 124 -17.86 -5.77 6.88
C GLU A 124 -16.37 -5.49 7.09
N LEU A 125 -15.53 -6.54 7.15
CA LEU A 125 -14.09 -6.39 7.22
C LEU A 125 -13.56 -5.64 6.00
N MET A 126 -13.94 -6.08 4.78
CA MET A 126 -13.47 -5.46 3.53
C MET A 126 -13.93 -4.01 3.38
N SER A 127 -15.12 -3.64 3.88
CA SER A 127 -15.63 -2.26 3.80
C SER A 127 -14.77 -1.24 4.56
N LYS A 128 -13.96 -1.70 5.52
CA LYS A 128 -13.00 -0.84 6.25
C LYS A 128 -11.79 -0.44 5.38
N HIS A 129 -11.47 -1.26 4.38
CA HIS A 129 -10.33 -1.05 3.46
C HIS A 129 -10.77 -0.58 2.07
N TYR A 130 -12.01 -0.87 1.69
CA TYR A 130 -12.57 -0.56 0.37
C TYR A 130 -13.80 0.33 0.52
N HIS A 131 -13.62 1.66 0.47
CA HIS A 131 -14.72 2.63 0.58
C HIS A 131 -15.64 2.64 -0.65
N ARG A 132 -15.14 2.14 -1.79
CA ARG A 132 -15.96 1.80 -2.94
C ARG A 132 -15.96 0.30 -3.10
N LEU A 133 -16.93 -0.37 -2.48
CA LEU A 133 -17.12 -1.82 -2.50
C LEU A 133 -18.53 -2.14 -3.00
N GLN A 134 -18.63 -2.98 -4.03
CA GLN A 134 -19.90 -3.41 -4.61
C GLN A 134 -20.05 -4.93 -4.52
N ARG A 135 -21.27 -5.40 -4.23
CA ARG A 135 -21.59 -6.82 -4.33
C ARG A 135 -21.95 -7.15 -5.77
N VAL A 136 -21.44 -8.28 -6.28
CA VAL A 136 -21.72 -8.80 -7.62
C VAL A 136 -22.14 -10.26 -7.54
N SER A 137 -23.07 -10.65 -8.40
CA SER A 137 -23.52 -12.04 -8.50
C SER A 137 -22.57 -12.91 -9.33
N ASP A 138 -21.81 -12.28 -10.22
CA ASP A 138 -20.83 -12.94 -11.09
C ASP A 138 -19.61 -12.05 -11.31
N TYR A 139 -18.45 -12.51 -10.84
CA TYR A 139 -17.18 -11.81 -11.06
C TYR A 139 -16.78 -11.73 -12.55
N HIS A 140 -17.21 -12.72 -13.36
CA HIS A 140 -16.90 -12.73 -14.79
C HIS A 140 -17.67 -11.66 -15.59
N ALA A 141 -18.74 -11.11 -15.01
CA ALA A 141 -19.54 -10.06 -15.60
C ALA A 141 -19.09 -8.63 -15.21
N ILE A 142 -18.04 -8.48 -14.41
CA ILE A 142 -17.51 -7.17 -14.04
C ILE A 142 -17.04 -6.41 -15.28
N ASP A 143 -17.58 -5.21 -15.48
CA ASP A 143 -17.18 -4.27 -16.53
C ASP A 143 -16.34 -3.14 -15.94
N ASP A 144 -15.10 -3.49 -15.57
CA ASP A 144 -14.11 -2.56 -15.02
C ASP A 144 -12.69 -3.06 -15.37
N THR A 145 -11.72 -2.17 -15.32
CA THR A 145 -10.29 -2.50 -15.42
C THR A 145 -9.81 -3.05 -14.10
N LEU A 146 -9.60 -4.37 -14.02
CA LEU A 146 -9.10 -5.04 -12.82
C LEU A 146 -7.57 -5.04 -12.78
N PHE A 147 -6.99 -4.94 -11.58
CA PHE A 147 -5.53 -4.86 -11.38
C PHE A 147 -5.02 -5.54 -10.12
N LYS A 148 -5.88 -5.92 -9.19
CA LYS A 148 -5.51 -6.59 -7.93
C LYS A 148 -6.64 -7.48 -7.44
N PHE A 149 -6.31 -8.54 -6.71
CA PHE A 149 -7.28 -9.30 -5.93
C PHE A 149 -6.80 -9.36 -4.49
N SER A 150 -7.70 -9.22 -3.53
CA SER A 150 -7.38 -9.23 -2.11
C SER A 150 -8.16 -10.30 -1.38
N LEU A 151 -7.46 -11.07 -0.55
CA LEU A 151 -8.01 -12.15 0.24
C LEU A 151 -7.69 -11.88 1.71
N ASN A 152 -8.55 -12.39 2.61
CA ASN A 152 -8.25 -12.39 4.04
C ASN A 152 -8.57 -13.75 4.61
N LEU A 153 -7.61 -14.35 5.30
CA LEU A 153 -7.70 -15.70 5.84
C LEU A 153 -6.80 -15.82 7.10
N PRO A 154 -6.99 -16.89 7.91
CA PRO A 154 -6.13 -17.14 9.06
C PRO A 154 -4.67 -17.26 8.68
N ASP A 155 -3.77 -16.69 9.49
CA ASP A 155 -2.31 -16.67 9.22
C ASP A 155 -1.73 -18.07 8.96
N SER A 156 -2.29 -19.11 9.61
CA SER A 156 -1.86 -20.51 9.43
C SER A 156 -2.11 -21.07 8.03
N GLU A 157 -3.05 -20.49 7.27
CA GLU A 157 -3.42 -20.93 5.91
C GLU A 157 -2.67 -20.17 4.82
N ILE A 158 -2.10 -19.00 5.15
CA ILE A 158 -1.43 -18.11 4.20
C ILE A 158 -0.27 -18.79 3.46
N PRO A 159 0.68 -19.50 4.10
CA PRO A 159 1.81 -20.09 3.39
C PRO A 159 1.37 -21.07 2.31
N GLN A 160 0.44 -21.97 2.62
CA GLN A 160 -0.06 -22.95 1.67
C GLN A 160 -0.80 -22.30 0.49
N LEU A 161 -1.59 -21.26 0.76
CA LEU A 161 -2.28 -20.53 -0.29
C LEU A 161 -1.31 -19.79 -1.22
N ILE A 162 -0.30 -19.14 -0.65
CA ILE A 162 0.75 -18.44 -1.44
C ILE A 162 1.46 -19.43 -2.35
N ASP A 163 1.90 -20.58 -1.85
CA ASP A 163 2.59 -21.60 -2.63
C ASP A 163 1.71 -22.09 -3.80
N LYS A 164 0.44 -22.37 -3.52
CA LYS A 164 -0.55 -22.78 -4.53
C LYS A 164 -0.73 -21.71 -5.61
N LEU A 165 -0.99 -20.46 -5.21
CA LEU A 165 -1.26 -19.38 -6.15
C LEU A 165 -0.01 -18.94 -6.90
N HIS A 166 1.17 -19.09 -6.31
CA HIS A 166 2.44 -18.84 -6.99
C HIS A 166 2.62 -19.78 -8.20
N VAL A 167 2.18 -21.04 -8.09
CA VAL A 167 2.26 -22.01 -9.19
C VAL A 167 1.13 -21.81 -10.19
N SER A 168 -0.11 -21.65 -9.72
CA SER A 168 -1.29 -21.63 -10.60
C SER A 168 -1.47 -20.31 -11.37
N LEU A 169 -0.91 -19.21 -10.86
CA LEU A 169 -1.01 -17.86 -11.44
C LEU A 169 0.36 -17.30 -11.86
N ASP A 170 1.37 -18.18 -12.04
CA ASP A 170 2.71 -17.75 -12.47
C ASP A 170 2.66 -16.91 -13.74
N GLY A 171 3.39 -15.79 -13.73
CA GLY A 171 3.42 -14.82 -14.82
C GLY A 171 2.20 -13.90 -14.94
N ILE A 172 1.08 -14.20 -14.26
CA ILE A 172 -0.14 -13.37 -14.29
C ILE A 172 -0.27 -12.55 -13.01
N MET A 173 -0.18 -13.20 -11.83
CA MET A 173 -0.28 -12.53 -10.54
C MET A 173 0.80 -13.05 -9.58
N LYS A 174 1.25 -12.15 -8.71
CA LYS A 174 2.18 -12.47 -7.62
C LYS A 174 1.48 -12.30 -6.29
N PRO A 175 1.38 -13.35 -5.44
CA PRO A 175 0.86 -13.20 -4.09
C PRO A 175 1.88 -12.47 -3.20
N VAL A 176 1.40 -11.50 -2.41
CA VAL A 176 2.18 -10.77 -1.40
C VAL A 176 1.36 -10.66 -0.11
N THR A 177 2.02 -10.68 1.04
CA THR A 177 1.37 -10.45 2.34
C THR A 177 1.43 -8.97 2.70
N SER A 178 0.32 -8.44 3.19
CA SER A 178 0.21 -7.06 3.68
C SER A 178 -0.11 -6.96 5.17
N GLY A 179 0.11 -8.07 5.92
CA GLY A 179 -0.17 -8.17 7.35
C GLY A 179 -1.64 -8.45 7.66
N PHE A 180 -1.94 -8.71 8.93
CA PHE A 180 -3.31 -8.87 9.45
C PHE A 180 -4.18 -9.92 8.72
N GLY A 181 -3.56 -11.00 8.22
CA GLY A 181 -4.27 -12.05 7.48
C GLY A 181 -4.54 -11.72 6.01
N PHE A 182 -4.06 -10.59 5.49
CA PHE A 182 -4.27 -10.21 4.10
C PHE A 182 -3.21 -10.80 3.16
N VAL A 183 -3.69 -11.32 2.05
CA VAL A 183 -2.90 -11.72 0.88
C VAL A 183 -3.44 -10.98 -0.33
N ASP A 184 -2.58 -10.18 -0.94
CA ASP A 184 -2.89 -9.47 -2.18
C ASP A 184 -2.26 -10.20 -3.37
N LEU A 185 -3.01 -10.38 -4.43
CA LEU A 185 -2.50 -10.79 -5.73
C LEU A 185 -2.26 -9.53 -6.55
N ILE A 186 -0.99 -9.24 -6.84
CA ILE A 186 -0.56 -8.07 -7.59
C ILE A 186 -0.03 -8.47 -8.97
N ILE A 187 -0.15 -7.59 -9.94
CA ILE A 187 0.47 -7.76 -11.26
C ILE A 187 1.99 -7.77 -11.06
N PRO A 188 2.73 -8.75 -11.62
CA PRO A 188 4.18 -8.81 -11.52
C PRO A 188 4.84 -7.49 -11.94
N GLY A 189 5.76 -6.98 -11.10
CA GLY A 189 6.42 -5.69 -11.31
C GLY A 189 5.60 -4.47 -10.88
N LEU A 190 4.32 -4.60 -10.52
CA LEU A 190 3.55 -3.53 -9.88
C LEU A 190 3.57 -3.74 -8.36
N HIS A 191 4.42 -3.00 -7.70
CA HIS A 191 4.56 -2.96 -6.24
C HIS A 191 4.83 -1.52 -5.79
N LYS A 192 4.80 -1.25 -4.49
CA LYS A 192 4.97 0.11 -3.93
C LYS A 192 6.19 0.83 -4.53
N ALA A 193 7.35 0.17 -4.62
CA ALA A 193 8.57 0.77 -5.18
C ALA A 193 8.42 1.17 -6.67
N ASN A 194 7.64 0.43 -7.46
CA ASN A 194 7.39 0.80 -8.86
C ASN A 194 6.58 2.10 -8.94
N GLY A 195 5.53 2.24 -8.13
CA GLY A 195 4.74 3.47 -8.05
C GLY A 195 5.58 4.67 -7.60
N ILE A 196 6.42 4.48 -6.56
CA ILE A 196 7.36 5.50 -6.07
C ILE A 196 8.35 5.90 -7.17
N SER A 197 8.92 4.94 -7.90
CA SER A 197 9.86 5.21 -8.99
C SER A 197 9.24 6.05 -10.11
N ARG A 198 7.94 5.88 -10.39
CA ARG A 198 7.21 6.71 -11.35
C ARG A 198 7.11 8.16 -10.89
N LEU A 199 6.81 8.40 -9.61
CA LEU A 199 6.79 9.73 -9.01
C LEU A 199 8.18 10.36 -9.00
N LEU A 200 9.20 9.64 -8.54
CA LEU A 200 10.59 10.12 -8.54
C LEU A 200 11.05 10.53 -9.94
N LYS A 201 10.79 9.68 -10.95
CA LYS A 201 11.13 9.99 -12.35
C LYS A 201 10.42 11.26 -12.84
N ARG A 202 9.15 11.43 -12.48
CA ARG A 202 8.38 12.60 -12.89
C ARG A 202 8.89 13.90 -12.26
N TRP A 203 9.40 13.81 -11.04
CA TRP A 203 9.96 14.97 -10.30
C TRP A 203 11.45 15.20 -10.57
N ASP A 204 12.08 14.39 -11.42
CA ASP A 204 13.53 14.39 -11.67
C ASP A 204 14.34 14.20 -10.37
N LEU A 205 13.85 13.32 -9.50
CA LEU A 205 14.46 12.98 -8.22
C LEU A 205 15.01 11.54 -8.22
N SER A 206 16.04 11.33 -7.41
CA SER A 206 16.66 10.01 -7.24
C SER A 206 16.22 9.33 -5.93
N PRO A 207 16.30 8.00 -5.83
CA PRO A 207 16.08 7.26 -4.59
C PRO A 207 17.01 7.68 -3.44
N GLN A 208 18.15 8.32 -3.75
CA GLN A 208 19.09 8.85 -2.76
C GLN A 208 18.54 10.05 -1.97
N GLN A 209 17.49 10.68 -2.47
CA GLN A 209 16.81 11.83 -1.87
C GLN A 209 15.49 11.42 -1.19
N CYS A 210 15.24 10.11 -1.07
CA CYS A 210 13.98 9.56 -0.59
C CYS A 210 14.15 8.85 0.76
N VAL A 211 13.18 9.09 1.65
CA VAL A 211 12.94 8.33 2.88
C VAL A 211 11.76 7.40 2.64
N ALA A 212 11.82 6.16 3.08
CA ALA A 212 10.68 5.25 3.12
C ALA A 212 10.53 4.64 4.51
N ILE A 213 9.29 4.51 4.98
CA ILE A 213 8.93 4.00 6.30
C ILE A 213 7.90 2.89 6.11
N GLY A 214 8.14 1.71 6.70
CA GLY A 214 7.26 0.55 6.55
C GLY A 214 7.46 -0.52 7.60
N ASP A 215 6.58 -1.52 7.64
CA ASP A 215 6.56 -2.57 8.67
C ASP A 215 6.33 -3.99 8.12
N SER A 216 5.77 -4.14 6.94
CA SER A 216 5.28 -5.43 6.45
C SER A 216 5.88 -5.87 5.10
N GLY A 217 5.53 -7.09 4.66
CA GLY A 217 6.16 -7.74 3.49
C GLY A 217 6.02 -6.97 2.19
N ASN A 218 4.92 -6.24 1.97
CA ASN A 218 4.72 -5.42 0.78
C ASN A 218 5.53 -4.12 0.76
N ASP A 219 6.22 -3.79 1.88
CA ASP A 219 7.14 -2.64 1.99
C ASP A 219 8.57 -2.98 1.56
N ALA A 220 8.89 -4.28 1.51
CA ALA A 220 10.26 -4.74 1.29
C ALA A 220 10.91 -4.09 0.06
N GLU A 221 10.18 -3.98 -1.04
CA GLU A 221 10.71 -3.43 -2.28
C GLU A 221 10.92 -1.90 -2.20
N MET A 222 10.04 -1.16 -1.50
CA MET A 222 10.24 0.29 -1.34
C MET A 222 11.38 0.60 -0.36
N LEU A 223 11.56 -0.22 0.69
CA LEU A 223 12.67 -0.06 1.63
C LEU A 223 14.02 -0.38 0.97
N LYS A 224 14.08 -1.35 0.06
CA LYS A 224 15.29 -1.65 -0.73
C LYS A 224 15.61 -0.56 -1.76
N LEU A 225 14.59 0.17 -2.23
CA LEU A 225 14.76 1.18 -3.28
C LEU A 225 15.52 2.41 -2.80
N VAL A 226 15.25 2.87 -1.57
CA VAL A 226 15.63 4.20 -1.10
C VAL A 226 16.89 4.21 -0.24
N LYS A 227 17.55 5.37 -0.14
CA LYS A 227 18.72 5.53 0.74
C LYS A 227 18.33 5.46 2.22
N TYR A 228 17.27 6.12 2.61
CA TYR A 228 16.86 6.24 4.00
C TYR A 228 15.65 5.34 4.27
N ALA A 229 15.90 4.06 4.44
CA ALA A 229 14.88 3.05 4.71
C ALA A 229 14.70 2.85 6.22
N PHE A 230 13.52 3.11 6.74
CA PHE A 230 13.17 2.96 8.15
C PHE A 230 12.19 1.80 8.34
N ALA A 231 12.56 0.85 9.20
CA ALA A 231 11.62 -0.14 9.73
C ALA A 231 10.96 0.39 11.01
N MET A 232 9.65 0.19 11.12
CA MET A 232 8.90 0.46 12.34
C MET A 232 9.32 -0.47 13.48
N GLY A 233 9.18 -0.04 14.73
CA GLY A 233 9.47 -0.86 15.92
C GLY A 233 8.67 -2.17 15.96
N ASN A 234 7.42 -2.13 15.49
CA ASN A 234 6.51 -3.28 15.35
C ASN A 234 6.73 -4.11 14.07
N ALA A 235 7.66 -3.72 13.18
CA ALA A 235 7.92 -4.44 11.93
C ALA A 235 8.43 -5.86 12.18
N ALA A 236 8.13 -6.76 11.23
CA ALA A 236 8.69 -8.11 11.23
C ALA A 236 10.22 -8.09 11.11
N ASP A 237 10.90 -9.09 11.68
CA ASP A 237 12.36 -9.18 11.66
C ASP A 237 12.95 -9.18 10.24
N SER A 238 12.25 -9.78 9.28
CA SER A 238 12.63 -9.78 7.87
C SER A 238 12.65 -8.37 7.27
N ILE A 239 11.77 -7.48 7.73
CA ILE A 239 11.71 -6.07 7.31
C ILE A 239 12.79 -5.25 8.02
N LYS A 240 12.99 -5.47 9.33
CA LYS A 240 14.08 -4.85 10.09
C LYS A 240 15.45 -5.18 9.49
N ALA A 241 15.62 -6.40 8.96
CA ALA A 241 16.86 -6.81 8.30
C ALA A 241 17.15 -6.11 6.96
N ILE A 242 16.11 -5.59 6.30
CA ILE A 242 16.22 -4.87 5.01
C ILE A 242 16.51 -3.38 5.23
N ALA A 243 15.87 -2.79 6.24
CA ALA A 243 15.96 -1.36 6.51
C ALA A 243 17.34 -0.99 7.10
N GLY A 244 17.88 0.13 6.65
CA GLY A 244 19.13 0.67 7.19
C GLY A 244 18.95 1.35 8.55
N TYR A 245 17.73 1.71 8.91
CA TYR A 245 17.40 2.44 10.13
C TYR A 245 16.12 1.88 10.76
N ALA A 246 15.92 2.21 12.04
CA ALA A 246 14.71 1.87 12.80
C ALA A 246 14.10 3.13 13.42
N THR A 247 12.82 3.08 13.70
CA THR A 247 12.07 4.09 14.45
C THR A 247 11.19 3.43 15.51
N ASP A 248 10.44 4.22 16.28
CA ASP A 248 9.46 3.73 17.23
C ASP A 248 8.34 2.94 16.51
N ASP A 249 7.50 2.26 17.28
CA ASP A 249 6.34 1.57 16.72
C ASP A 249 5.21 2.55 16.33
N ASN A 250 4.18 2.01 15.70
CA ASN A 250 3.04 2.80 15.21
C ASN A 250 2.17 3.41 16.32
N ASN A 251 2.19 2.85 17.53
CA ASN A 251 1.46 3.41 18.69
C ASN A 251 2.24 4.53 19.41
N HIS A 252 3.53 4.69 19.05
CA HIS A 252 4.43 5.74 19.56
C HIS A 252 4.85 6.73 18.47
N ASP A 253 3.98 6.93 17.46
CA ASP A 253 4.19 7.90 16.38
C ASP A 253 5.50 7.74 15.59
N GLY A 254 6.02 6.52 15.45
CA GLY A 254 7.32 6.28 14.82
C GLY A 254 7.50 6.94 13.45
N ALA A 255 6.46 6.94 12.60
CA ALA A 255 6.51 7.61 11.31
C ALA A 255 6.62 9.14 11.45
N LEU A 256 5.86 9.76 12.38
CA LEU A 256 5.95 11.20 12.64
C LEU A 256 7.28 11.59 13.27
N ASN A 257 7.91 10.70 14.04
CA ASN A 257 9.25 10.90 14.60
C ASN A 257 10.30 10.95 13.49
N VAL A 258 10.20 10.09 12.46
CA VAL A 258 11.10 10.17 11.28
C VAL A 258 10.88 11.46 10.50
N ILE A 259 9.62 11.89 10.29
CA ILE A 259 9.31 13.16 9.63
C ILE A 259 9.96 14.33 10.39
N GLN A 260 9.84 14.33 11.73
CA GLN A 260 10.45 15.36 12.55
C GLN A 260 11.98 15.37 12.44
N ALA A 261 12.61 14.19 12.44
CA ALA A 261 14.06 14.07 12.28
C ALA A 261 14.55 14.61 10.91
N VAL A 262 13.76 14.45 9.85
CA VAL A 262 14.04 15.07 8.54
C VAL A 262 14.00 16.59 8.65
N LEU A 263 12.93 17.14 9.25
CA LEU A 263 12.74 18.58 9.39
C LEU A 263 13.82 19.24 10.26
N ASP A 264 14.20 18.58 11.34
CA ASP A 264 15.23 19.06 12.28
C ASP A 264 16.66 18.79 11.75
N ASN A 265 16.77 18.13 10.57
CA ASN A 265 18.05 17.71 10.00
C ASN A 265 18.96 17.01 11.03
N THR A 266 18.38 16.07 11.78
CA THR A 266 19.09 15.25 12.76
C THR A 266 19.55 13.92 12.15
N PRO A 267 20.43 13.13 12.80
CA PRO A 267 20.85 11.83 12.25
C PRO A 267 19.66 10.95 11.87
N PRO A 268 19.73 10.26 10.71
CA PRO A 268 20.87 10.13 9.81
C PRO A 268 20.94 11.18 8.68
N PHE A 269 20.16 12.23 8.72
CA PHE A 269 19.97 13.17 7.58
C PHE A 269 21.05 14.25 7.50
N ASN A 270 21.77 14.50 8.58
CA ASN A 270 22.86 15.49 8.70
C ASN A 270 24.28 14.90 8.52
N ALA A 271 24.39 13.64 8.05
CA ALA A 271 25.66 12.96 7.81
C ALA A 271 26.17 13.13 6.37
#